data_7f9a0248bcdf85d0db71699dee735cfc
#
_entry.id   7f9a0248bcdf85d0db71699dee735cfc
#
_cell.length_a   1.000
_cell.length_b   1.000
_cell.length_c   1.000
_cell.angle_alpha   90.00
_cell.angle_beta   90.00
_cell.angle_gamma   90.00
#
_symmetry.space_group_name_H-M   'P 1'
#
loop_
_entity.id
_entity.type
_entity.pdbx_description
1 polymer ?
#
loop_
_entity_poly.entity_id
_entity_poly.type
_entity_poly.pdbx_seq_one_letter_code
_entity_poly.pdbx_strand_id
1 'polypeptide(L)'
;IDIPFYKRKGYEHTYLGPSVYNSVKYAFRYRDQLYAGLVAEKDAGEPFFALHNRQGYDYYSFYLLLKDCGRLKTLSVGNYRLSFGQGLVISTDYLLGKTVYASSFNTRSGGIKKHSSTDETNYFRGAAATVSITKQWSVSGFYSHRSLDGVLTDGEITSIYKTGLHRSQKEADKKNLFTMQLTGGNVSYQQNRIRLGITGIYYVFNRPYEPQLTGYSQYNIHGNQFYNLGIDYACRWHRFSFQGETAMGKQGSATLNRLQYSPV
;
A
#
# COMPACT_ATOMS: atom_id res chain seq x y z
N ILE A 1 -4.44 24.70 -3.73
CA ILE A 1 -3.81 25.44 -2.62
C ILE A 1 -4.87 25.59 -1.53
N ASP A 2 -4.54 25.19 -0.33
CA ASP A 2 -5.41 25.36 0.84
C ASP A 2 -4.68 26.19 1.89
N ILE A 3 -5.34 27.22 2.37
CA ILE A 3 -4.82 28.16 3.37
C ILE A 3 -5.68 28.03 4.61
N PRO A 4 -5.12 27.59 5.75
CA PRO A 4 -5.91 27.38 6.95
C PRO A 4 -6.51 28.71 7.48
N PHE A 5 -7.74 28.62 7.93
CA PHE A 5 -8.52 29.78 8.45
C PHE A 5 -7.89 30.39 9.69
N TYR A 6 -7.11 29.65 10.45
CA TYR A 6 -6.40 30.17 11.63
C TYR A 6 -4.98 29.58 11.72
N LYS A 7 -4.07 30.32 12.31
CA LYS A 7 -2.69 29.95 12.51
C LYS A 7 -2.57 29.05 13.74
N ARG A 8 -2.16 27.78 13.55
CA ARG A 8 -1.88 26.88 14.67
C ARG A 8 -0.59 27.33 15.38
N LYS A 9 -0.49 27.11 16.71
CA LYS A 9 0.68 27.49 17.52
C LYS A 9 2.02 26.94 16.98
N GLY A 10 2.04 25.79 16.30
CA GLY A 10 3.23 25.22 15.69
C GLY A 10 3.92 26.12 14.65
N TYR A 11 3.17 27.03 14.00
CA TYR A 11 3.74 27.97 13.02
C TYR A 11 4.55 29.11 13.63
N GLU A 12 4.46 29.31 14.94
CA GLU A 12 5.20 30.38 15.62
C GLU A 12 6.64 29.97 15.92
N HIS A 13 6.88 28.69 16.26
CA HIS A 13 8.18 28.25 16.77
C HIS A 13 8.63 26.83 16.36
N THR A 14 7.76 26.04 15.75
CA THR A 14 8.03 24.61 15.57
C THR A 14 8.09 24.18 14.11
N TYR A 15 7.22 24.73 13.26
CA TYR A 15 7.14 24.30 11.86
C TYR A 15 8.15 25.04 10.99
N LEU A 16 8.75 24.29 10.05
CA LEU A 16 9.84 24.75 9.18
C LEU A 16 9.34 25.52 7.96
N GLY A 17 8.07 25.42 7.64
CA GLY A 17 7.48 26.02 6.45
C GLY A 17 6.18 26.78 6.69
N PRO A 18 5.66 27.42 5.64
CA PRO A 18 4.44 28.21 5.71
C PRO A 18 3.19 27.36 5.93
N SER A 19 2.13 27.99 6.44
CA SER A 19 0.83 27.36 6.72
C SER A 19 -0.01 27.05 5.47
N VAL A 20 0.62 26.87 4.32
CA VAL A 20 -0.05 26.63 3.03
C VAL A 20 0.14 25.18 2.62
N TYR A 21 -0.96 24.48 2.43
CA TYR A 21 -1.01 23.19 1.73
C TYR A 21 -0.99 23.43 0.22
N ASN A 22 -0.19 22.68 -0.50
CA ASN A 22 -0.14 22.77 -1.96
C ASN A 22 0.04 21.38 -2.56
N SER A 23 -0.77 21.04 -3.55
CA SER A 23 -0.61 19.83 -4.34
C SER A 23 -0.86 20.09 -5.81
N VAL A 24 -0.10 19.37 -6.65
CA VAL A 24 -0.24 19.37 -8.10
C VAL A 24 -0.47 17.94 -8.55
N LYS A 25 -1.53 17.73 -9.32
CA LYS A 25 -1.85 16.43 -9.92
C LYS A 25 -1.97 16.59 -11.43
N TYR A 26 -1.17 15.82 -12.15
CA TYR A 26 -1.31 15.66 -13.58
C TYR A 26 -1.76 14.24 -13.87
N ALA A 27 -2.80 14.05 -14.68
CA ALA A 27 -3.30 12.75 -15.07
C ALA A 27 -3.57 12.73 -16.57
N PHE A 28 -3.01 11.74 -17.23
CA PHE A 28 -3.22 11.44 -18.64
C PHE A 28 -3.94 10.10 -18.76
N ARG A 29 -4.92 10.04 -19.62
CA ARG A 29 -5.66 8.81 -19.95
C ARG A 29 -5.82 8.73 -21.47
N TYR A 30 -5.43 7.59 -22.02
CA TYR A 30 -5.70 7.28 -23.42
C TYR A 30 -6.53 6.01 -23.49
N ARG A 31 -7.77 6.17 -23.94
CA ARG A 31 -8.82 5.13 -23.89
C ARG A 31 -8.92 4.58 -22.45
N ASP A 32 -9.28 3.29 -22.29
CA ASP A 32 -9.28 2.59 -21.01
C ASP A 32 -8.04 1.70 -20.81
N GLN A 33 -7.02 1.90 -21.63
CA GLN A 33 -5.84 1.05 -21.68
C GLN A 33 -4.60 1.68 -21.08
N LEU A 34 -4.39 3.00 -21.27
CA LEU A 34 -3.19 3.68 -20.77
C LEU A 34 -3.57 4.80 -19.80
N TYR A 35 -2.96 4.75 -18.63
CA TYR A 35 -3.05 5.78 -17.61
C TYR A 35 -1.65 6.17 -17.17
N ALA A 36 -1.35 7.43 -17.18
CA ALA A 36 -0.11 7.98 -16.64
C ALA A 36 -0.42 9.18 -15.76
N GLY A 37 0.42 9.46 -14.80
CA GLY A 37 0.23 10.65 -13.99
C GLY A 37 1.39 10.91 -13.05
N LEU A 38 1.38 12.14 -12.54
CA LEU A 38 2.31 12.66 -11.56
C LEU A 38 1.52 13.36 -10.47
N VAL A 39 1.93 13.15 -9.23
CA VAL A 39 1.41 13.83 -8.06
C VAL A 39 2.59 14.43 -7.31
N ALA A 40 2.49 15.68 -6.95
CA ALA A 40 3.44 16.35 -6.05
C ALA A 40 2.64 17.03 -4.94
N GLU A 41 3.12 16.92 -3.72
CA GLU A 41 2.42 17.42 -2.54
C GLU A 41 3.38 18.02 -1.53
N LYS A 42 2.89 19.01 -0.82
CA LYS A 42 3.49 19.64 0.33
C LYS A 42 2.43 19.94 1.35
N ASP A 43 2.59 19.40 2.54
CA ASP A 43 1.71 19.68 3.66
C ASP A 43 1.91 21.10 4.24
N ALA A 44 0.86 21.58 4.91
CA ALA A 44 0.94 22.84 5.63
C ALA A 44 1.93 22.74 6.80
N GLY A 45 2.93 23.60 6.81
CA GLY A 45 4.04 23.59 7.77
C GLY A 45 5.34 22.98 7.25
N GLU A 46 5.32 22.38 6.08
CA GLU A 46 6.54 21.89 5.43
C GLU A 46 7.24 22.97 4.61
N PRO A 47 8.58 22.93 4.53
CA PRO A 47 9.34 23.87 3.72
C PRO A 47 9.12 23.61 2.22
N PHE A 48 9.19 24.68 1.42
CA PHE A 48 9.05 24.65 -0.03
C PHE A 48 10.24 25.33 -0.68
N PHE A 49 11.01 24.60 -1.50
CA PHE A 49 12.31 25.02 -2.06
C PHE A 49 13.32 25.46 -1.00
N ALA A 50 13.22 24.93 0.22
CA ALA A 50 14.07 25.32 1.34
C ALA A 50 14.42 24.12 2.23
N LEU A 51 15.50 24.25 3.01
CA LEU A 51 15.94 23.25 3.98
C LEU A 51 16.13 21.86 3.35
N HIS A 52 15.45 20.83 3.87
CA HIS A 52 15.51 19.48 3.36
C HIS A 52 14.69 19.26 2.07
N ASN A 53 13.78 20.20 1.71
CA ASN A 53 12.93 20.13 0.52
C ASN A 53 13.41 21.05 -0.60
N ARG A 54 14.70 20.96 -0.98
CA ARG A 54 15.28 21.77 -2.06
C ARG A 54 14.64 21.55 -3.42
N GLN A 55 13.97 20.41 -3.64
CA GLN A 55 13.26 20.08 -4.88
C GLN A 55 11.82 20.61 -4.92
N GLY A 56 11.38 21.32 -3.89
CA GLY A 56 10.07 21.96 -3.78
C GLY A 56 9.09 21.17 -2.94
N TYR A 57 8.50 20.15 -3.50
CA TYR A 57 7.51 19.33 -2.78
C TYR A 57 8.17 18.30 -1.87
N ASP A 58 7.48 17.93 -0.80
CA ASP A 58 7.92 16.90 0.13
C ASP A 58 7.70 15.50 -0.42
N TYR A 59 6.60 15.32 -1.13
CA TYR A 59 6.22 14.06 -1.75
C TYR A 59 6.10 14.17 -3.26
N TYR A 60 6.64 13.14 -3.95
CA TYR A 60 6.49 12.95 -5.39
C TYR A 60 6.06 11.52 -5.70
N SER A 61 5.02 11.39 -6.50
CA SER A 61 4.50 10.13 -7.00
C SER A 61 4.34 10.19 -8.51
N PHE A 62 4.71 9.12 -9.20
CA PHE A 62 4.43 8.95 -10.62
C PHE A 62 3.91 7.54 -10.86
N TYR A 63 3.06 7.37 -11.84
CA TYR A 63 2.57 6.08 -12.26
C TYR A 63 2.37 5.99 -13.76
N LEU A 64 2.64 4.83 -14.30
CA LEU A 64 2.23 4.38 -15.63
C LEU A 64 1.46 3.07 -15.46
N LEU A 65 0.25 2.99 -15.97
CA LEU A 65 -0.59 1.80 -15.92
C LEU A 65 -1.12 1.46 -17.30
N LEU A 66 -0.78 0.28 -17.80
CA LEU A 66 -1.35 -0.32 -18.99
C LEU A 66 -2.35 -1.40 -18.61
N LYS A 67 -3.46 -1.50 -19.34
CA LYS A 67 -4.51 -2.50 -19.12
C LYS A 67 -4.93 -3.16 -20.43
N ASP A 68 -5.27 -4.43 -20.32
CA ASP A 68 -5.94 -5.21 -21.36
C ASP A 68 -5.26 -5.18 -22.74
N CYS A 69 -3.92 -5.36 -22.74
CA CYS A 69 -3.12 -5.51 -23.93
C CYS A 69 -2.95 -7.01 -24.27
N GLY A 70 -3.98 -7.63 -24.81
CA GLY A 70 -3.99 -9.05 -25.14
C GLY A 70 -3.91 -9.95 -23.89
N ARG A 71 -2.81 -10.72 -23.77
CA ARG A 71 -2.57 -11.56 -22.58
C ARG A 71 -2.09 -10.75 -21.38
N LEU A 72 -1.51 -9.59 -21.59
CA LEU A 72 -1.10 -8.67 -20.53
C LEU A 72 -2.34 -7.95 -20.00
N LYS A 73 -2.83 -8.38 -18.84
CA LYS A 73 -4.01 -7.79 -18.21
C LYS A 73 -3.72 -6.45 -17.55
N THR A 74 -2.56 -6.37 -16.92
CA THR A 74 -2.14 -5.13 -16.24
C THR A 74 -0.63 -5.08 -16.21
N LEU A 75 -0.07 -3.89 -16.49
CA LEU A 75 1.32 -3.56 -16.20
C LEU A 75 1.33 -2.20 -15.51
N SER A 76 1.97 -2.12 -14.36
CA SER A 76 2.17 -0.87 -13.64
C SER A 76 3.64 -0.62 -13.41
N VAL A 77 4.09 0.62 -13.67
CA VAL A 77 5.45 1.08 -13.41
C VAL A 77 5.38 2.39 -12.62
N GLY A 78 6.26 2.56 -11.65
CA GLY A 78 6.25 3.68 -10.72
C GLY A 78 5.51 3.36 -9.44
N ASN A 79 4.62 4.23 -8.97
CA ASN A 79 3.87 4.02 -7.76
C ASN A 79 2.57 3.26 -8.05
N TYR A 80 2.38 2.14 -7.36
CA TYR A 80 1.23 1.27 -7.55
C TYR A 80 0.70 0.71 -6.21
N ARG A 81 -0.49 0.14 -6.27
CA ARG A 81 -1.18 -0.50 -5.16
C ARG A 81 -1.46 -1.95 -5.48
N LEU A 82 -1.44 -2.79 -4.47
CA LEU A 82 -1.72 -4.22 -4.56
C LEU A 82 -2.84 -4.62 -3.61
N SER A 83 -3.70 -5.53 -4.07
CA SER A 83 -4.69 -6.18 -3.22
C SER A 83 -5.03 -7.54 -3.81
N PHE A 84 -4.63 -8.61 -3.14
CA PHE A 84 -4.93 -9.98 -3.52
C PHE A 84 -5.71 -10.68 -2.41
N GLY A 85 -6.51 -11.69 -2.76
CA GLY A 85 -7.32 -12.45 -1.82
C GLY A 85 -8.32 -11.60 -1.04
N GLN A 86 -8.35 -11.80 0.27
CA GLN A 86 -9.08 -10.98 1.25
C GLN A 86 -8.17 -9.93 1.91
N GLY A 87 -6.90 -9.88 1.53
CA GLY A 87 -5.93 -8.91 1.98
C GLY A 87 -5.14 -9.30 3.22
N LEU A 88 -5.14 -10.57 3.63
CA LEU A 88 -4.32 -11.03 4.75
C LEU A 88 -2.83 -11.05 4.40
N VAL A 89 -2.46 -11.48 3.18
CA VAL A 89 -1.06 -11.48 2.73
C VAL A 89 -0.62 -10.09 2.34
N ILE A 90 -1.39 -9.42 1.46
CA ILE A 90 -1.05 -8.08 0.97
C ILE A 90 -2.30 -7.31 0.55
N SER A 91 -2.46 -6.13 1.12
CA SER A 91 -3.46 -5.16 0.71
C SER A 91 -3.00 -3.74 1.04
N THR A 92 -3.08 -2.86 0.07
CA THR A 92 -2.95 -1.40 0.25
C THR A 92 -4.30 -0.70 0.05
N ASP A 93 -5.39 -1.45 -0.04
CA ASP A 93 -6.72 -0.86 -0.12
C ASP A 93 -7.15 -0.34 1.25
N TYR A 94 -7.69 0.88 1.27
CA TYR A 94 -8.29 1.44 2.46
C TYR A 94 -9.58 0.69 2.79
N LEU A 95 -9.61 0.06 3.92
CA LEU A 95 -10.86 -0.35 4.54
C LEU A 95 -11.47 0.91 5.15
N LEU A 96 -12.40 1.54 4.46
CA LEU A 96 -13.13 2.71 4.93
C LEU A 96 -14.00 2.32 6.13
N GLY A 97 -13.39 2.38 7.31
CA GLY A 97 -14.08 2.34 8.59
C GLY A 97 -14.82 1.02 8.92
N LYS A 98 -15.31 0.97 10.12
CA LYS A 98 -16.25 -0.07 10.57
C LYS A 98 -17.61 0.24 9.95
N THR A 99 -18.09 -0.63 9.07
CA THR A 99 -19.43 -0.49 8.51
C THR A 99 -20.41 -1.40 9.24
N VAL A 100 -21.60 -0.88 9.48
CA VAL A 100 -22.70 -1.62 10.11
C VAL A 100 -23.31 -2.65 9.15
N TYR A 101 -23.11 -2.49 7.85
CA TYR A 101 -23.70 -3.38 6.85
C TYR A 101 -22.82 -4.60 6.58
N ALA A 102 -23.31 -5.79 6.89
CA ALA A 102 -22.64 -7.06 6.64
C ALA A 102 -22.26 -7.27 5.15
N SER A 103 -23.00 -6.65 4.23
CA SER A 103 -22.71 -6.68 2.78
C SER A 103 -21.45 -5.89 2.38
N SER A 104 -21.01 -4.91 3.15
CA SER A 104 -19.86 -4.06 2.84
C SER A 104 -18.51 -4.64 3.29
N PHE A 105 -18.48 -5.75 4.02
CA PHE A 105 -17.26 -6.51 4.32
C PHE A 105 -16.71 -7.29 3.10
N ASN A 106 -17.24 -7.07 1.91
CA ASN A 106 -16.79 -7.76 0.71
C ASN A 106 -15.50 -7.12 0.19
N THR A 107 -14.37 -7.59 0.67
CA THR A 107 -13.07 -7.21 0.13
C THR A 107 -12.92 -7.84 -1.25
N ARG A 108 -12.93 -7.03 -2.29
CA ARG A 108 -12.65 -7.50 -3.63
C ARG A 108 -11.15 -7.45 -3.86
N SER A 109 -10.56 -8.57 -4.28
CA SER A 109 -9.21 -8.56 -4.81
C SER A 109 -9.13 -7.56 -5.96
N GLY A 110 -8.45 -6.47 -5.71
CA GLY A 110 -8.34 -5.38 -6.68
C GLY A 110 -7.19 -5.58 -7.67
N GLY A 111 -6.35 -6.60 -7.44
CA GLY A 111 -5.14 -6.84 -8.19
C GLY A 111 -4.15 -5.67 -8.11
N ILE A 112 -3.56 -5.33 -9.26
CA ILE A 112 -2.64 -4.22 -9.43
C ILE A 112 -3.41 -2.97 -9.84
N LYS A 113 -3.23 -1.87 -9.09
CA LYS A 113 -3.85 -0.57 -9.35
C LYS A 113 -2.79 0.54 -9.37
N LYS A 114 -3.05 1.61 -10.10
CA LYS A 114 -2.23 2.83 -10.02
C LYS A 114 -2.34 3.48 -8.64
N HIS A 115 -1.29 4.11 -8.17
CA HIS A 115 -1.32 4.99 -7.02
C HIS A 115 -1.38 6.45 -7.50
N SER A 116 -2.53 7.08 -7.40
CA SER A 116 -2.79 8.47 -7.81
C SER A 116 -3.21 9.37 -6.63
N SER A 117 -2.93 8.92 -5.41
CA SER A 117 -3.20 9.63 -4.17
C SER A 117 -1.96 10.37 -3.70
N THR A 118 -2.17 11.32 -2.80
CA THR A 118 -1.17 11.97 -1.97
C THR A 118 -0.78 11.15 -0.72
N ASP A 119 -1.29 9.94 -0.58
CA ASP A 119 -0.91 9.06 0.51
C ASP A 119 0.54 8.59 0.36
N GLU A 120 1.38 9.01 1.28
CA GLU A 120 2.83 8.75 1.29
C GLU A 120 3.21 7.39 1.86
N THR A 121 2.25 6.64 2.38
CA THR A 121 2.53 5.41 3.12
C THR A 121 2.04 4.14 2.44
N ASN A 122 0.83 4.14 1.89
CA ASN A 122 0.15 2.93 1.41
C ASN A 122 0.31 2.72 -0.11
N TYR A 123 1.53 2.61 -0.57
CA TYR A 123 1.86 2.29 -1.96
C TYR A 123 3.14 1.47 -2.07
N PHE A 124 3.37 0.91 -3.24
CA PHE A 124 4.62 0.28 -3.66
C PHE A 124 5.24 1.09 -4.80
N ARG A 125 6.57 1.08 -4.91
CA ARG A 125 7.30 1.78 -5.96
C ARG A 125 8.21 0.82 -6.70
N GLY A 126 7.98 0.65 -7.99
CA GLY A 126 8.72 -0.29 -8.84
C GLY A 126 7.91 -0.74 -10.03
N ALA A 127 7.73 -2.04 -10.21
CA ALA A 127 6.98 -2.59 -11.33
C ALA A 127 6.12 -3.78 -10.88
N ALA A 128 4.96 -3.93 -11.51
CA ALA A 128 4.04 -5.03 -11.27
C ALA A 128 3.28 -5.37 -12.56
N ALA A 129 3.10 -6.66 -12.84
CA ALA A 129 2.38 -7.12 -14.01
C ALA A 129 1.45 -8.30 -13.70
N THR A 130 0.32 -8.37 -14.41
CA THR A 130 -0.58 -9.54 -14.44
C THR A 130 -0.72 -10.03 -15.86
N VAL A 131 -0.48 -11.31 -16.07
CA VAL A 131 -0.61 -11.98 -17.38
C VAL A 131 -1.64 -13.09 -17.28
N SER A 132 -2.57 -13.16 -18.23
CA SER A 132 -3.47 -14.30 -18.40
C SER A 132 -2.77 -15.41 -19.21
N ILE A 133 -2.54 -16.53 -18.55
CA ILE A 133 -1.98 -17.73 -19.21
C ILE A 133 -3.07 -18.40 -20.05
N THR A 134 -4.24 -18.53 -19.46
CA THR A 134 -5.47 -19.01 -20.13
C THR A 134 -6.64 -18.11 -19.78
N LYS A 135 -7.85 -18.45 -20.25
CA LYS A 135 -9.08 -17.73 -19.84
C LYS A 135 -9.37 -17.87 -18.33
N GLN A 136 -8.90 -18.93 -17.71
CA GLN A 136 -9.14 -19.26 -16.29
C GLN A 136 -7.97 -18.89 -15.39
N TRP A 137 -6.72 -18.98 -15.90
CA TRP A 137 -5.53 -18.80 -15.11
C TRP A 137 -4.86 -17.46 -15.36
N SER A 138 -4.53 -16.76 -14.31
CA SER A 138 -3.69 -15.57 -14.37
C SER A 138 -2.56 -15.62 -13.34
N VAL A 139 -1.44 -15.03 -13.71
CA VAL A 139 -0.24 -14.93 -12.88
C VAL A 139 0.14 -13.47 -12.77
N SER A 140 0.39 -13.03 -11.55
CA SER A 140 0.88 -11.69 -11.25
C SER A 140 2.26 -11.78 -10.60
N GLY A 141 3.16 -10.88 -10.99
CA GLY A 141 4.44 -10.68 -10.35
C GLY A 141 4.63 -9.20 -10.02
N PHE A 142 5.33 -8.91 -8.94
CA PHE A 142 5.58 -7.52 -8.52
C PHE A 142 6.89 -7.39 -7.75
N TYR A 143 7.50 -6.22 -7.92
CA TYR A 143 8.72 -5.82 -7.22
C TYR A 143 8.58 -4.35 -6.79
N SER A 144 8.99 -4.06 -5.56
CA SER A 144 9.01 -2.71 -5.01
C SER A 144 10.32 -2.45 -4.28
N HIS A 145 10.87 -1.26 -4.49
CA HIS A 145 11.97 -0.70 -3.70
C HIS A 145 11.61 0.73 -3.32
N ARG A 146 11.56 1.01 -2.02
CA ARG A 146 11.26 2.36 -1.51
C ARG A 146 11.95 2.63 -0.19
N SER A 147 12.24 3.92 0.02
CA SER A 147 12.63 4.42 1.34
C SER A 147 11.40 4.61 2.23
N LEU A 148 11.59 4.42 3.51
CA LEU A 148 10.57 4.54 4.54
C LEU A 148 11.05 5.46 5.65
N ASP A 149 10.10 6.14 6.26
CA ASP A 149 10.32 6.99 7.42
C ASP A 149 10.27 6.16 8.69
N GLY A 150 11.09 6.53 9.67
CA GLY A 150 11.13 5.77 10.91
C GLY A 150 12.00 6.42 11.98
N VAL A 151 12.24 5.66 13.04
CA VAL A 151 13.15 6.00 14.11
C VAL A 151 14.23 4.94 14.16
N LEU A 152 15.48 5.38 14.15
CA LEU A 152 16.65 4.51 14.33
C LEU A 152 17.25 4.74 15.72
N THR A 153 17.59 3.65 16.39
CA THR A 153 18.38 3.65 17.63
C THR A 153 19.47 2.61 17.46
N ASP A 154 20.72 3.00 17.67
CA ASP A 154 21.91 2.14 17.52
C ASP A 154 22.01 1.42 16.16
N GLY A 155 21.45 2.04 15.10
CA GLY A 155 21.46 1.51 13.75
C GLY A 155 20.30 0.56 13.41
N GLU A 156 19.43 0.26 14.37
CA GLU A 156 18.23 -0.58 14.22
C GLU A 156 16.95 0.25 14.09
N ILE A 157 15.96 -0.27 13.36
CA ILE A 157 14.66 0.37 13.20
C ILE A 157 13.81 0.05 14.44
N THR A 158 13.55 1.04 15.27
CA THR A 158 12.69 0.88 16.45
C THR A 158 11.22 1.21 16.19
N SER A 159 10.93 2.04 15.19
CA SER A 159 9.57 2.40 14.81
C SER A 159 9.48 2.80 13.34
N ILE A 160 8.38 2.41 12.69
CA ILE A 160 8.04 2.84 11.33
C ILE A 160 7.07 4.02 11.42
N TYR A 161 7.44 5.15 10.82
CA TYR A 161 6.64 6.37 10.84
C TYR A 161 5.69 6.39 9.63
N LYS A 162 4.38 6.53 9.88
CA LYS A 162 3.34 6.33 8.86
C LYS A 162 2.46 7.57 8.64
N THR A 163 2.88 8.74 9.06
CA THR A 163 2.07 9.96 8.90
C THR A 163 2.38 10.72 7.60
N GLY A 164 3.60 10.57 7.06
CA GLY A 164 4.08 11.33 5.90
C GLY A 164 4.36 12.81 6.20
N LEU A 165 4.24 13.28 7.45
CA LEU A 165 4.39 14.70 7.81
C LEU A 165 5.84 15.03 8.18
N HIS A 166 6.41 16.07 7.55
CA HIS A 166 7.79 16.54 7.78
C HIS A 166 7.83 18.06 8.08
N ARG A 167 6.91 18.52 8.94
CA ARG A 167 6.70 19.93 9.26
C ARG A 167 7.70 20.51 10.24
N SER A 168 8.17 19.69 11.20
CA SER A 168 9.13 20.06 12.22
C SER A 168 10.47 19.36 11.99
N GLN A 169 11.55 19.88 12.65
CA GLN A 169 12.87 19.23 12.57
C GLN A 169 12.80 17.76 13.04
N LYS A 170 12.08 17.48 14.13
CA LYS A 170 11.89 16.10 14.65
C LYS A 170 11.16 15.17 13.69
N GLU A 171 10.25 15.71 12.86
CA GLU A 171 9.56 14.93 11.82
C GLU A 171 10.47 14.75 10.62
N ALA A 172 11.19 15.80 10.19
CA ALA A 172 12.13 15.76 9.07
C ALA A 172 13.29 14.79 9.32
N ASP A 173 13.79 14.69 10.56
CA ASP A 173 14.86 13.77 10.96
C ASP A 173 14.45 12.28 10.81
N LYS A 174 13.17 11.98 10.67
CA LYS A 174 12.63 10.63 10.48
C LYS A 174 12.50 10.23 9.01
N LYS A 175 12.71 11.16 8.08
CA LYS A 175 12.46 10.96 6.66
C LYS A 175 13.48 10.04 6.01
N ASN A 176 13.00 9.03 5.27
CA ASN A 176 13.82 8.16 4.43
C ASN A 176 15.00 7.46 5.14
N LEU A 177 14.86 7.06 6.39
CA LEU A 177 15.96 6.53 7.19
C LEU A 177 16.36 5.10 6.86
N PHE A 178 15.47 4.33 6.26
CA PHE A 178 15.74 2.96 5.85
C PHE A 178 15.00 2.59 4.57
N THR A 179 15.38 1.48 3.96
CA THR A 179 14.76 1.02 2.71
C THR A 179 14.10 -0.34 2.89
N MET A 180 13.00 -0.53 2.16
CA MET A 180 12.30 -1.80 2.03
C MET A 180 12.33 -2.25 0.57
N GLN A 181 12.78 -3.48 0.35
CA GLN A 181 12.60 -4.19 -0.90
C GLN A 181 11.52 -5.26 -0.70
N LEU A 182 10.59 -5.36 -1.64
CA LEU A 182 9.52 -6.35 -1.60
C LEU A 182 9.40 -6.98 -2.97
N THR A 183 9.32 -8.29 -3.02
CA THR A 183 9.01 -9.08 -4.20
C THR A 183 7.90 -10.07 -3.88
N GLY A 184 7.13 -10.43 -4.86
CA GLY A 184 6.08 -11.40 -4.67
C GLY A 184 5.30 -11.72 -5.93
N GLY A 185 4.32 -12.60 -5.75
CA GLY A 185 3.46 -13.02 -6.84
C GLY A 185 2.12 -13.56 -6.35
N ASN A 186 1.22 -13.65 -7.31
CA ASN A 186 -0.09 -14.26 -7.13
C ASN A 186 -0.39 -15.15 -8.34
N VAL A 187 -0.88 -16.35 -8.08
CA VAL A 187 -1.47 -17.22 -9.10
C VAL A 187 -2.94 -17.34 -8.77
N SER A 188 -3.81 -17.03 -9.73
CA SER A 188 -5.24 -17.11 -9.55
C SER A 188 -5.92 -17.93 -10.63
N TYR A 189 -6.88 -18.72 -10.20
CA TYR A 189 -7.79 -19.50 -11.04
C TYR A 189 -9.20 -18.99 -10.84
N GLN A 190 -9.88 -18.74 -11.94
CA GLN A 190 -11.28 -18.31 -11.92
C GLN A 190 -12.06 -19.04 -13.01
N GLN A 191 -13.06 -19.81 -12.60
CA GLN A 191 -14.00 -20.46 -13.52
C GLN A 191 -15.40 -20.42 -12.93
N ASN A 192 -16.37 -19.93 -13.72
CA ASN A 192 -17.77 -19.82 -13.33
C ASN A 192 -17.95 -19.12 -11.98
N ARG A 193 -18.27 -19.92 -10.94
CA ARG A 193 -18.60 -19.46 -9.58
C ARG A 193 -17.51 -19.71 -8.56
N ILE A 194 -16.37 -20.24 -9.01
CA ILE A 194 -15.23 -20.57 -8.17
C ILE A 194 -14.05 -19.67 -8.51
N ARG A 195 -13.42 -19.10 -7.50
CA ARG A 195 -12.13 -18.44 -7.57
C ARG A 195 -11.22 -19.04 -6.52
N LEU A 196 -9.99 -19.34 -6.90
CA LEU A 196 -8.92 -19.78 -6.03
C LEU A 196 -7.70 -18.89 -6.28
N GLY A 197 -6.93 -18.60 -5.25
CA GLY A 197 -5.72 -17.81 -5.37
C GLY A 197 -4.65 -18.28 -4.40
N ILE A 198 -3.39 -18.13 -4.82
CA ILE A 198 -2.22 -18.33 -3.96
C ILE A 198 -1.38 -17.08 -4.08
N THR A 199 -1.08 -16.44 -2.96
CA THR A 199 -0.27 -15.21 -2.91
C THR A 199 0.94 -15.45 -2.03
N GLY A 200 2.12 -15.08 -2.52
CA GLY A 200 3.36 -15.12 -1.75
C GLY A 200 4.11 -13.81 -1.85
N ILE A 201 4.67 -13.34 -0.74
CA ILE A 201 5.53 -12.16 -0.68
C ILE A 201 6.77 -12.45 0.16
N TYR A 202 7.85 -11.80 -0.23
CA TYR A 202 9.10 -11.73 0.53
C TYR A 202 9.55 -10.28 0.58
N TYR A 203 9.90 -9.79 1.76
CA TYR A 203 10.41 -8.43 1.90
C TYR A 203 11.56 -8.35 2.88
N VAL A 204 12.44 -7.37 2.61
CA VAL A 204 13.69 -7.16 3.35
C VAL A 204 13.81 -5.67 3.68
N PHE A 205 14.17 -5.40 4.92
CA PHE A 205 14.67 -4.09 5.34
C PHE A 205 16.20 -4.08 5.27
N ASN A 206 16.79 -2.95 4.89
CA ASN A 206 18.24 -2.79 4.88
C ASN A 206 18.86 -2.68 6.28
N ARG A 207 18.02 -2.59 7.32
CA ARG A 207 18.40 -2.57 8.75
C ARG A 207 17.48 -3.50 9.53
N PRO A 208 17.94 -4.08 10.67
CA PRO A 208 17.06 -4.87 11.52
C PRO A 208 15.90 -4.02 12.08
N TYR A 209 14.72 -4.60 12.10
CA TYR A 209 13.54 -4.04 12.77
C TYR A 209 13.45 -4.65 14.17
N GLU A 210 13.74 -3.84 15.19
CA GLU A 210 13.75 -4.24 16.59
C GLU A 210 12.88 -3.26 17.39
N PRO A 211 11.55 -3.42 17.32
CA PRO A 211 10.65 -2.56 18.08
C PRO A 211 10.76 -2.82 19.57
N GLN A 212 10.56 -1.79 20.38
CA GLN A 212 10.50 -1.97 21.83
C GLN A 212 9.33 -2.89 22.19
N LEU A 213 9.66 -4.01 22.84
CA LEU A 213 8.68 -4.99 23.27
C LEU A 213 7.98 -4.50 24.54
N THR A 214 6.69 -4.32 24.46
CA THR A 214 5.79 -4.10 25.60
C THR A 214 4.87 -5.31 25.74
N GLY A 215 4.12 -5.42 26.81
CA GLY A 215 3.21 -6.54 27.03
C GLY A 215 2.22 -6.80 25.86
N TYR A 216 1.89 -5.74 25.09
CA TYR A 216 1.01 -5.85 23.91
C TYR A 216 1.74 -6.15 22.60
N SER A 217 3.05 -5.92 22.55
CA SER A 217 3.83 -6.02 21.31
C SER A 217 4.83 -7.18 21.31
N GLN A 218 4.76 -8.08 22.26
CA GLN A 218 5.67 -9.22 22.40
C GLN A 218 5.70 -10.16 21.18
N TYR A 219 4.63 -10.16 20.36
CA TYR A 219 4.52 -10.94 19.13
C TYR A 219 4.75 -10.11 17.86
N ASN A 220 5.23 -8.86 17.99
CA ASN A 220 5.60 -8.07 16.82
C ASN A 220 6.73 -8.73 16.06
N ILE A 221 6.71 -8.55 14.75
CA ILE A 221 7.79 -9.00 13.88
C ILE A 221 9.10 -8.32 14.26
N HIS A 222 10.20 -9.06 14.18
CA HIS A 222 11.56 -8.55 14.39
C HIS A 222 12.54 -9.20 13.41
N GLY A 223 13.69 -8.51 13.20
CA GLY A 223 14.69 -8.89 12.22
C GLY A 223 14.58 -8.09 10.92
N ASN A 224 15.21 -8.54 9.86
CA ASN A 224 15.30 -7.81 8.60
C ASN A 224 14.66 -8.51 7.40
N GLN A 225 14.29 -9.79 7.51
CA GLN A 225 13.75 -10.61 6.43
C GLN A 225 12.43 -11.24 6.83
N PHE A 226 11.43 -11.11 5.97
CA PHE A 226 10.07 -11.55 6.25
C PHE A 226 9.45 -12.18 5.01
N TYR A 227 8.55 -13.13 5.21
CA TYR A 227 7.73 -13.71 4.17
C TYR A 227 6.30 -13.91 4.66
N ASN A 228 5.35 -13.83 3.74
CA ASN A 228 3.98 -14.25 3.96
C ASN A 228 3.50 -15.06 2.75
N LEU A 229 2.79 -16.13 3.03
CA LEU A 229 2.15 -17.00 2.04
C LEU A 229 0.70 -17.19 2.41
N GLY A 230 -0.21 -17.12 1.45
CA GLY A 230 -1.63 -17.34 1.70
C GLY A 230 -2.35 -17.98 0.53
N ILE A 231 -3.46 -18.62 0.87
CA ILE A 231 -4.39 -19.23 -0.06
C ILE A 231 -5.75 -18.57 0.15
N ASP A 232 -6.33 -18.04 -0.93
CA ASP A 232 -7.65 -17.46 -0.93
C ASP A 232 -8.61 -18.27 -1.82
N TYR A 233 -9.88 -18.20 -1.46
CA TYR A 233 -10.93 -18.88 -2.18
C TYR A 233 -12.24 -18.09 -2.12
N ALA A 234 -13.05 -18.22 -3.16
CA ALA A 234 -14.43 -17.75 -3.20
C ALA A 234 -15.27 -18.72 -4.03
N CYS A 235 -16.42 -19.09 -3.50
CA CYS A 235 -17.38 -19.96 -4.17
C CYS A 235 -18.77 -19.39 -3.98
N ARG A 236 -19.57 -19.35 -5.07
CA ARG A 236 -20.99 -19.01 -5.00
C ARG A 236 -21.83 -20.22 -5.43
N TRP A 237 -22.66 -20.69 -4.52
CA TRP A 237 -23.54 -21.81 -4.75
C TRP A 237 -24.99 -21.42 -4.40
N HIS A 238 -25.84 -21.29 -5.41
CA HIS A 238 -27.21 -20.80 -5.28
C HIS A 238 -27.26 -19.45 -4.53
N ARG A 239 -27.83 -19.47 -3.31
CA ARG A 239 -28.01 -18.30 -2.44
C ARG A 239 -26.86 -18.14 -1.43
N PHE A 240 -25.93 -19.07 -1.41
CA PHE A 240 -24.77 -19.02 -0.53
C PHE A 240 -23.55 -18.47 -1.25
N SER A 241 -22.82 -17.58 -0.59
CA SER A 241 -21.50 -17.14 -1.00
C SER A 241 -20.51 -17.45 0.12
N PHE A 242 -19.52 -18.26 -0.18
CA PHE A 242 -18.45 -18.64 0.72
C PHE A 242 -17.13 -18.09 0.21
N GLN A 243 -16.40 -17.39 1.07
CA GLN A 243 -15.11 -16.82 0.70
C GLN A 243 -14.21 -16.71 1.93
N GLY A 244 -12.92 -16.84 1.72
CA GLY A 244 -11.94 -16.74 2.79
C GLY A 244 -10.52 -16.66 2.29
N GLU A 245 -9.63 -16.46 3.23
CA GLU A 245 -8.18 -16.49 3.05
C GLU A 245 -7.55 -17.04 4.32
N THR A 246 -6.55 -17.89 4.14
CA THR A 246 -5.67 -18.36 5.20
C THR A 246 -4.26 -17.99 4.82
N ALA A 247 -3.57 -17.31 5.71
CA ALA A 247 -2.21 -16.82 5.49
C ALA A 247 -1.30 -17.25 6.63
N MET A 248 -0.04 -17.47 6.31
CA MET A 248 1.05 -17.78 7.24
C MET A 248 2.25 -16.89 6.96
N GLY A 249 2.94 -16.50 8.00
CA GLY A 249 4.17 -15.72 7.93
C GLY A 249 5.22 -16.25 8.90
N LYS A 250 6.32 -15.51 9.00
CA LYS A 250 7.46 -15.89 9.85
C LYS A 250 7.09 -16.16 11.31
N GLN A 251 6.08 -15.48 11.85
CA GLN A 251 5.76 -15.49 13.28
C GLN A 251 4.32 -15.86 13.62
N GLY A 252 3.52 -16.26 12.64
CA GLY A 252 2.15 -16.64 12.90
C GLY A 252 1.33 -16.95 11.67
N SER A 253 0.09 -17.33 11.91
CA SER A 253 -0.92 -17.58 10.88
C SER A 253 -2.21 -16.83 11.21
N ALA A 254 -2.96 -16.51 10.18
CA ALA A 254 -4.26 -15.87 10.29
C ALA A 254 -5.23 -16.49 9.29
N THR A 255 -6.50 -16.57 9.65
CA THR A 255 -7.56 -17.02 8.76
C THR A 255 -8.77 -16.09 8.87
N LEU A 256 -9.36 -15.80 7.71
CA LEU A 256 -10.58 -15.02 7.57
C LEU A 256 -11.56 -15.82 6.70
N ASN A 257 -12.72 -16.13 7.25
CA ASN A 257 -13.76 -16.86 6.52
C ASN A 257 -15.08 -16.11 6.60
N ARG A 258 -15.81 -16.11 5.51
CA ARG A 258 -17.11 -15.49 5.40
C ARG A 258 -18.09 -16.39 4.69
N LEU A 259 -19.24 -16.60 5.31
CA LEU A 259 -20.42 -17.20 4.71
C LEU A 259 -21.53 -16.16 4.65
N GLN A 260 -22.09 -15.97 3.48
CA GLN A 260 -23.23 -15.07 3.28
C GLN A 260 -24.38 -15.85 2.63
N TYR A 261 -25.55 -15.72 3.22
CA TYR A 261 -26.82 -16.19 2.68
C TYR A 261 -27.63 -14.99 2.21
N SER A 262 -28.12 -15.03 0.97
CA SER A 262 -28.98 -14.00 0.40
C SER A 262 -30.36 -14.60 0.09
N PRO A 263 -31.34 -14.43 0.99
CA PRO A 263 -32.71 -14.83 0.70
C PRO A 263 -33.24 -14.01 -0.48
N VAL A 264 -34.23 -14.56 -1.19
CA VAL A 264 -34.91 -13.84 -2.31
C VAL A 264 -35.80 -12.77 -1.75
#